data_66c8c61cdaaad069c1f0e4adaa85e16d
#
_entry.id   66c8c61cdaaad069c1f0e4adaa85e16d
#
_cell.length_a   1.000
_cell.length_b   1.000
_cell.length_c   1.000
_cell.angle_alpha   90.00
_cell.angle_beta   90.00
_cell.angle_gamma   90.00
#
_symmetry.space_group_name_H-M   'P 1'
#
loop_
_entity.id
_entity.type
_entity.pdbx_description
1 polymer ?
#
loop_
_entity_poly.entity_id
_entity_poly.type
_entity_poly.pdbx_seq_one_letter_code
_entity_poly.pdbx_strand_id
1 'polypeptide(L)'
;MLTKKEKKEYVFKKLDEVLKPQGYKGFKTGGDPCYIINKENYRCKFYLNFSDMGDLYFSKYSMSIKQVESIVEEISSPNDTSHLDKERYISPTILDTSKNSYLYKIIETQKELEDFTNWVIDYLEKEGKHFIETYSYLPNILKKMDELVDTGGYWSDLLTGGVPHLFKGLIISKLCNDPNFYNKIIFVDNIFATEDISEYLPYYEKLKERLKSVEPIYNV
;
A
#
# COMPACT_ATOMS: atom_id res chain seq x y z
N MET A 1 12.33 -31.90 10.00
CA MET A 1 11.66 -30.57 10.05
C MET A 1 12.59 -29.56 9.42
N LEU A 2 12.11 -28.76 8.47
CA LEU A 2 12.91 -27.73 7.80
C LEU A 2 13.25 -26.60 8.77
N THR A 3 14.51 -26.18 8.80
CA THR A 3 14.93 -25.04 9.60
C THR A 3 14.46 -23.70 8.96
N LYS A 4 14.34 -22.66 9.76
CA LYS A 4 14.02 -21.29 9.29
C LYS A 4 15.00 -20.83 8.18
N LYS A 5 16.27 -21.20 8.28
CA LYS A 5 17.30 -20.88 7.28
C LYS A 5 17.00 -21.54 5.93
N GLU A 6 16.74 -22.85 5.94
CA GLU A 6 16.42 -23.63 4.72
C GLU A 6 15.16 -23.09 4.04
N LYS A 7 14.11 -22.78 4.83
CA LYS A 7 12.88 -22.16 4.31
C LYS A 7 13.18 -20.82 3.61
N LYS A 8 13.94 -19.94 4.25
CA LYS A 8 14.35 -18.64 3.67
C LYS A 8 15.14 -18.81 2.37
N GLU A 9 16.15 -19.66 2.38
CA GLU A 9 17.01 -19.88 1.21
C GLU A 9 16.21 -20.39 0.02
N TYR A 10 15.32 -21.34 0.25
CA TYR A 10 14.44 -21.88 -0.80
C TYR A 10 13.50 -20.81 -1.38
N VAL A 11 12.71 -20.17 -0.51
CA VAL A 11 11.71 -19.16 -0.94
C VAL A 11 12.39 -18.03 -1.69
N PHE A 12 13.47 -17.47 -1.14
CA PHE A 12 14.15 -16.36 -1.80
C PHE A 12 14.82 -16.73 -3.11
N LYS A 13 15.35 -17.95 -3.23
CA LYS A 13 15.89 -18.43 -4.49
C LYS A 13 14.81 -18.43 -5.56
N LYS A 14 13.65 -19.00 -5.25
CA LYS A 14 12.52 -19.09 -6.19
C LYS A 14 11.92 -17.74 -6.55
N LEU A 15 11.73 -16.86 -5.58
CA LEU A 15 11.23 -15.52 -5.83
C LEU A 15 12.23 -14.66 -6.61
N ASP A 16 13.53 -14.78 -6.36
CA ASP A 16 14.55 -14.07 -7.13
C ASP A 16 14.54 -14.45 -8.61
N GLU A 17 14.32 -15.74 -8.93
CA GLU A 17 14.22 -16.25 -10.31
C GLU A 17 13.10 -15.53 -11.09
N VAL A 18 11.98 -15.20 -10.41
CA VAL A 18 10.79 -14.57 -11.03
C VAL A 18 10.86 -13.04 -10.96
N LEU A 19 11.26 -12.49 -9.82
CA LEU A 19 11.08 -11.06 -9.52
C LEU A 19 12.24 -10.18 -9.98
N LYS A 20 13.48 -10.66 -9.93
CA LYS A 20 14.63 -9.86 -10.39
C LYS A 20 14.56 -9.45 -11.87
N PRO A 21 14.15 -10.33 -12.78
CA PRO A 21 13.95 -9.93 -14.19
C PRO A 21 12.89 -8.85 -14.37
N GLN A 22 11.93 -8.74 -13.45
CA GLN A 22 10.87 -7.72 -13.47
C GLN A 22 11.31 -6.39 -12.82
N GLY A 23 12.53 -6.33 -12.24
CA GLY A 23 13.10 -5.13 -11.63
C GLY A 23 12.81 -4.98 -10.13
N TYR A 24 12.39 -6.04 -9.45
CA TYR A 24 12.25 -6.02 -8.00
C TYR A 24 13.61 -6.07 -7.30
N LYS A 25 13.75 -5.26 -6.25
CA LYS A 25 14.86 -5.32 -5.29
C LYS A 25 14.42 -6.11 -4.06
N GLY A 26 15.14 -7.19 -3.75
CA GLY A 26 14.89 -8.02 -2.57
C GLY A 26 15.75 -7.58 -1.38
N PHE A 27 15.14 -7.42 -0.22
CA PHE A 27 15.76 -7.14 1.07
C PHE A 27 15.54 -8.36 1.98
N LYS A 28 16.61 -9.13 2.22
CA LYS A 28 16.50 -10.43 2.90
C LYS A 28 16.94 -10.42 4.36
N THR A 29 17.62 -9.35 4.80
CA THR A 29 18.21 -9.18 6.13
C THR A 29 17.98 -7.76 6.64
N GLY A 30 18.15 -7.51 7.93
CA GLY A 30 18.04 -6.17 8.52
C GLY A 30 16.57 -5.73 8.75
N GLY A 31 15.69 -6.62 9.15
CA GLY A 31 14.26 -6.42 9.41
C GLY A 31 13.41 -7.43 8.62
N ASP A 32 12.10 -7.18 8.47
CA ASP A 32 11.23 -8.10 7.74
C ASP A 32 11.66 -8.20 6.27
N PRO A 33 11.93 -9.42 5.79
CA PRO A 33 12.30 -9.62 4.40
C PRO A 33 11.18 -9.14 3.46
N CYS A 34 11.57 -8.39 2.44
CA CYS A 34 10.60 -7.81 1.51
C CYS A 34 11.16 -7.70 0.10
N TYR A 35 10.25 -7.55 -0.86
CA TYR A 35 10.58 -7.17 -2.23
C TYR A 35 9.89 -5.85 -2.56
N ILE A 36 10.62 -4.98 -3.25
CA ILE A 36 10.13 -3.66 -3.64
C ILE A 36 10.37 -3.48 -5.14
N ILE A 37 9.35 -3.04 -5.85
CA ILE A 37 9.48 -2.47 -7.18
C ILE A 37 9.26 -0.96 -7.11
N ASN A 38 10.18 -0.21 -7.72
CA ASN A 38 10.14 1.25 -7.76
C ASN A 38 9.99 1.70 -9.22
N LYS A 39 8.88 2.32 -9.55
CA LYS A 39 8.56 2.90 -10.85
C LYS A 39 8.50 4.43 -10.74
N GLU A 40 8.32 5.11 -11.86
CA GLU A 40 8.25 6.57 -11.90
C GLU A 40 7.20 7.13 -10.95
N ASN A 41 5.96 6.65 -11.02
CA ASN A 41 4.81 7.20 -10.31
C ASN A 41 4.43 6.45 -9.03
N TYR A 42 4.95 5.23 -8.81
CA TYR A 42 4.59 4.41 -7.67
C TYR A 42 5.74 3.53 -7.16
N ARG A 43 5.56 3.04 -5.94
CA ARG A 43 6.35 1.94 -5.36
C ARG A 43 5.40 0.88 -4.85
N CYS A 44 5.70 -0.39 -5.13
CA CYS A 44 4.98 -1.51 -4.52
C CYS A 44 5.92 -2.34 -3.67
N LYS A 45 5.38 -2.83 -2.57
CA LYS A 45 6.10 -3.67 -1.61
C LYS A 45 5.22 -4.82 -1.16
N PHE A 46 5.81 -5.97 -0.98
CA PHE A 46 5.27 -7.02 -0.13
C PHE A 46 6.38 -7.54 0.79
N TYR A 47 6.01 -8.17 1.88
CA TYR A 47 6.97 -8.77 2.80
C TYR A 47 6.60 -10.21 3.14
N LEU A 48 7.61 -10.94 3.61
CA LEU A 48 7.54 -12.31 4.07
C LEU A 48 7.99 -12.35 5.54
N ASN A 49 7.25 -13.02 6.39
CA ASN A 49 7.70 -13.30 7.74
C ASN A 49 7.95 -14.81 7.89
N PHE A 50 9.06 -15.14 8.54
CA PHE A 50 9.47 -16.49 8.84
C PHE A 50 9.61 -16.59 10.35
N SER A 51 8.59 -17.15 11.02
CA SER A 51 8.61 -17.29 12.47
C SER A 51 9.60 -18.38 12.91
N ASP A 52 10.02 -18.30 14.16
CA ASP A 52 10.86 -19.35 14.76
C ASP A 52 10.05 -20.63 15.06
N MET A 53 8.72 -20.51 15.09
CA MET A 53 7.80 -21.63 15.26
C MET A 53 7.50 -22.38 13.94
N GLY A 54 8.07 -21.95 12.85
CA GLY A 54 7.94 -22.61 11.54
C GLY A 54 6.92 -22.01 10.61
N ASP A 55 6.20 -20.97 11.04
CA ASP A 55 5.17 -20.32 10.23
C ASP A 55 5.77 -19.47 9.13
N LEU A 56 5.12 -19.47 7.99
CA LEU A 56 5.35 -18.49 6.91
C LEU A 56 4.14 -17.59 6.76
N TYR A 57 4.41 -16.31 6.69
CA TYR A 57 3.42 -15.29 6.39
C TYR A 57 3.85 -14.50 5.17
N PHE A 58 2.91 -14.24 4.28
CA PHE A 58 3.07 -13.39 3.11
C PHE A 58 2.11 -12.22 3.22
N SER A 59 2.64 -10.99 3.19
CA SER A 59 1.79 -9.81 3.02
C SER A 59 1.50 -9.63 1.54
N LYS A 60 0.25 -9.33 1.19
CA LYS A 60 -0.07 -8.88 -0.16
C LYS A 60 0.58 -7.53 -0.45
N TYR A 61 0.39 -7.00 -1.66
CA TYR A 61 0.99 -5.73 -2.03
C TYR A 61 0.47 -4.56 -1.19
N SER A 62 1.41 -3.71 -0.80
CA SER A 62 1.16 -2.31 -0.47
C SER A 62 1.72 -1.43 -1.58
N MET A 63 0.96 -0.42 -2.01
CA MET A 63 1.36 0.52 -3.05
C MET A 63 1.38 1.95 -2.50
N SER A 64 2.48 2.64 -2.75
CA SER A 64 2.66 4.07 -2.52
C SER A 64 2.56 4.79 -3.86
N ILE A 65 1.61 5.70 -3.99
CA ILE A 65 1.50 6.61 -5.13
C ILE A 65 2.31 7.86 -4.78
N LYS A 66 3.42 8.10 -5.49
CA LYS A 66 4.42 9.10 -5.11
C LYS A 66 3.84 10.52 -5.04
N GLN A 67 2.98 10.90 -5.98
CA GLN A 67 2.34 12.22 -5.98
C GLN A 67 1.43 12.43 -4.76
N VAL A 68 0.72 11.39 -4.33
CA VAL A 68 -0.15 11.45 -3.15
C VAL A 68 0.70 11.56 -1.89
N GLU A 69 1.65 10.63 -1.72
CA GLU A 69 2.45 10.58 -0.48
C GLU A 69 3.36 11.81 -0.34
N SER A 70 3.87 12.40 -1.42
CA SER A 70 4.66 13.64 -1.33
C SER A 70 3.85 14.81 -0.76
N ILE A 71 2.56 14.95 -1.13
CA ILE A 71 1.69 15.98 -0.56
C ILE A 71 1.38 15.67 0.91
N VAL A 72 1.15 14.40 1.25
CA VAL A 72 0.95 13.99 2.64
C VAL A 72 2.18 14.32 3.49
N GLU A 73 3.39 14.05 2.99
CA GLU A 73 4.65 14.39 3.67
C GLU A 73 4.83 15.90 3.87
N GLU A 74 4.45 16.73 2.89
CA GLU A 74 4.53 18.20 2.99
C GLU A 74 3.64 18.76 4.10
N ILE A 75 2.48 18.18 4.34
CA ILE A 75 1.51 18.67 5.34
C ILE A 75 1.73 18.08 6.72
N SER A 76 2.22 16.86 6.80
CA SER A 76 2.46 16.15 8.06
C SER A 76 3.58 16.80 8.85
N SER A 77 3.50 16.75 10.18
CA SER A 77 4.67 17.01 11.02
C SER A 77 5.79 16.06 10.57
N PRO A 78 7.04 16.50 10.53
CA PRO A 78 8.13 15.60 10.27
C PRO A 78 8.15 14.55 11.39
N ASN A 79 7.44 13.44 11.18
CA ASN A 79 7.74 12.24 11.93
C ASN A 79 9.22 11.99 11.65
N ASP A 80 10.01 11.86 12.70
CA ASP A 80 11.41 11.53 12.54
C ASP A 80 11.53 10.11 11.94
N THR A 81 11.47 10.07 10.62
CA THR A 81 11.68 8.85 9.81
C THR A 81 13.14 8.73 9.39
N SER A 82 14.01 9.60 9.91
CA SER A 82 15.46 9.64 9.56
C SER A 82 16.17 8.33 9.86
N HIS A 83 15.66 7.56 10.84
CA HIS A 83 16.16 6.23 11.22
C HIS A 83 15.68 5.12 10.29
N LEU A 84 14.68 5.37 9.42
CA LEU A 84 14.15 4.35 8.52
C LEU A 84 15.00 4.24 7.25
N ASP A 85 15.24 3.01 6.82
CA ASP A 85 15.89 2.76 5.54
C ASP A 85 14.98 3.23 4.40
N LYS A 86 15.33 4.36 3.78
CA LYS A 86 14.55 5.00 2.71
C LYS A 86 14.36 4.10 1.47
N GLU A 87 15.26 3.16 1.23
CA GLU A 87 15.08 2.20 0.14
C GLU A 87 14.02 1.16 0.47
N ARG A 88 13.86 0.85 1.75
CA ARG A 88 13.03 -0.23 2.27
C ARG A 88 11.69 0.24 2.82
N TYR A 89 11.66 1.45 3.38
CA TYR A 89 10.43 2.06 3.88
C TYR A 89 9.60 2.60 2.71
N ILE A 90 8.31 2.29 2.74
CA ILE A 90 7.31 2.98 1.91
C ILE A 90 6.12 3.35 2.80
N SER A 91 5.61 4.57 2.63
CA SER A 91 4.30 4.96 3.13
C SER A 91 3.25 4.47 2.12
N PRO A 92 2.40 3.49 2.45
CA PRO A 92 1.44 3.00 1.47
C PRO A 92 0.28 3.98 1.31
N THR A 93 -0.16 4.19 0.07
CA THR A 93 -1.43 4.85 -0.24
C THR A 93 -2.58 3.86 -0.14
N ILE A 94 -2.41 2.67 -0.69
CA ILE A 94 -3.40 1.60 -0.73
C ILE A 94 -2.79 0.24 -0.38
N LEU A 95 -3.66 -0.69 0.05
CA LEU A 95 -3.33 -2.09 0.26
C LEU A 95 -4.17 -2.98 -0.67
N ASP A 96 -3.60 -4.10 -1.09
CA ASP A 96 -4.38 -5.17 -1.69
C ASP A 96 -5.17 -5.90 -0.61
N THR A 97 -6.47 -5.65 -0.57
CA THR A 97 -7.42 -6.25 0.37
C THR A 97 -8.19 -7.43 -0.22
N SER A 98 -7.77 -7.91 -1.40
CA SER A 98 -8.42 -9.06 -2.05
C SER A 98 -8.48 -10.27 -1.10
N LYS A 99 -9.61 -10.98 -1.10
CA LYS A 99 -9.93 -12.04 -0.12
C LYS A 99 -9.20 -13.36 -0.35
N ASN A 100 -7.97 -13.35 -0.81
CA ASN A 100 -7.26 -14.60 -0.98
C ASN A 100 -6.55 -15.01 0.32
N SER A 101 -6.86 -16.19 0.83
CA SER A 101 -6.65 -16.60 2.21
C SER A 101 -5.29 -17.24 2.51
N TYR A 102 -4.36 -17.28 1.58
CA TYR A 102 -3.05 -17.92 1.81
C TYR A 102 -2.03 -16.97 2.45
N LEU A 103 -2.45 -16.24 3.46
CA LEU A 103 -1.61 -15.24 4.13
C LEU A 103 -0.69 -15.86 5.19
N TYR A 104 -1.01 -17.03 5.67
CA TYR A 104 -0.35 -17.68 6.79
C TYR A 104 -0.42 -19.21 6.66
N LYS A 105 0.72 -19.90 6.84
CA LYS A 105 0.79 -21.36 6.88
C LYS A 105 1.93 -21.85 7.74
N ILE A 106 1.66 -22.88 8.55
CA ILE A 106 2.69 -23.70 9.18
C ILE A 106 3.30 -24.60 8.11
N ILE A 107 4.62 -24.59 8.01
CA ILE A 107 5.39 -25.35 7.02
C ILE A 107 6.30 -26.33 7.75
N GLU A 108 6.02 -27.60 7.60
CA GLU A 108 6.80 -28.69 8.21
C GLU A 108 7.61 -29.49 7.18
N THR A 109 7.08 -29.61 5.98
CA THR A 109 7.64 -30.44 4.91
C THR A 109 8.13 -29.61 3.73
N GLN A 110 9.03 -30.20 2.94
CA GLN A 110 9.51 -29.60 1.70
C GLN A 110 8.37 -29.34 0.71
N LYS A 111 7.42 -30.25 0.61
CA LYS A 111 6.27 -30.11 -0.29
C LYS A 111 5.39 -28.92 0.08
N GLU A 112 5.12 -28.73 1.37
CA GLU A 112 4.35 -27.56 1.84
C GLU A 112 5.07 -26.24 1.55
N LEU A 113 6.41 -26.23 1.65
CA LEU A 113 7.24 -25.08 1.30
C LEU A 113 7.16 -24.76 -0.19
N GLU A 114 7.19 -25.78 -1.04
CA GLU A 114 7.02 -25.65 -2.49
C GLU A 114 5.63 -25.16 -2.84
N ASP A 115 4.59 -25.74 -2.27
CA ASP A 115 3.19 -25.37 -2.50
C ASP A 115 2.94 -23.90 -2.09
N PHE A 116 3.45 -23.49 -0.92
CA PHE A 116 3.37 -22.10 -0.46
C PHE A 116 4.11 -21.14 -1.40
N THR A 117 5.32 -21.50 -1.79
CA THR A 117 6.15 -20.65 -2.66
C THR A 117 5.52 -20.49 -4.04
N ASN A 118 5.01 -21.59 -4.61
CA ASN A 118 4.32 -21.57 -5.89
C ASN A 118 3.03 -20.73 -5.81
N TRP A 119 2.30 -20.83 -4.71
CA TRP A 119 1.12 -19.99 -4.49
C TRP A 119 1.48 -18.49 -4.42
N VAL A 120 2.57 -18.12 -3.73
CA VAL A 120 3.05 -16.72 -3.71
C VAL A 120 3.39 -16.25 -5.12
N ILE A 121 4.10 -17.06 -5.90
CA ILE A 121 4.45 -16.73 -7.29
C ILE A 121 3.19 -16.56 -8.14
N ASP A 122 2.23 -17.48 -8.03
CA ASP A 122 0.97 -17.41 -8.77
C ASP A 122 0.16 -16.14 -8.43
N TYR A 123 0.08 -15.79 -7.15
CA TYR A 123 -0.50 -14.52 -6.73
C TYR A 123 0.21 -13.32 -7.37
N LEU A 124 1.55 -13.28 -7.31
CA LEU A 124 2.32 -12.15 -7.84
C LEU A 124 2.14 -11.98 -9.36
N GLU A 125 2.03 -13.08 -10.09
CA GLU A 125 1.86 -13.08 -11.55
C GLU A 125 0.43 -12.80 -12.03
N LYS A 126 -0.57 -13.05 -11.19
CA LYS A 126 -2.00 -12.88 -11.52
C LYS A 126 -2.61 -11.70 -10.77
N GLU A 127 -3.03 -11.94 -9.54
CA GLU A 127 -3.78 -10.96 -8.73
C GLU A 127 -2.93 -9.74 -8.40
N GLY A 128 -1.68 -9.96 -7.96
CA GLY A 128 -0.75 -8.90 -7.64
C GLY A 128 -0.39 -8.03 -8.86
N LYS A 129 -0.20 -8.66 -10.02
CA LYS A 129 0.01 -7.94 -11.28
C LYS A 129 -1.23 -7.11 -11.64
N HIS A 130 -2.42 -7.71 -11.57
CA HIS A 130 -3.67 -7.00 -11.81
C HIS A 130 -3.87 -5.83 -10.84
N PHE A 131 -3.56 -6.01 -9.56
CA PHE A 131 -3.60 -4.94 -8.58
C PHE A 131 -2.69 -3.76 -8.98
N ILE A 132 -1.45 -4.05 -9.38
CA ILE A 132 -0.50 -3.01 -9.80
C ILE A 132 -1.00 -2.31 -11.08
N GLU A 133 -1.40 -3.04 -12.09
CA GLU A 133 -1.90 -2.50 -13.36
C GLU A 133 -3.14 -1.63 -13.16
N THR A 134 -4.06 -2.05 -12.28
CA THR A 134 -5.28 -1.32 -11.99
C THR A 134 -5.00 -0.02 -11.22
N TYR A 135 -4.26 -0.10 -10.13
CA TYR A 135 -4.15 1.00 -9.17
C TYR A 135 -2.91 1.87 -9.35
N SER A 136 -2.02 1.56 -10.28
CA SER A 136 -0.99 2.51 -10.73
C SER A 136 -1.56 3.68 -11.53
N TYR A 137 -2.81 3.58 -11.98
CA TYR A 137 -3.58 4.65 -12.62
C TYR A 137 -4.53 5.28 -11.62
N LEU A 138 -4.23 6.50 -11.19
CA LEU A 138 -4.90 7.20 -10.09
C LEU A 138 -6.43 7.33 -10.24
N PRO A 139 -6.99 7.58 -11.44
CA PRO A 139 -8.44 7.60 -11.64
C PRO A 139 -9.15 6.29 -11.26
N ASN A 140 -8.50 5.14 -11.33
CA ASN A 140 -9.09 3.88 -10.89
C ASN A 140 -9.21 3.80 -9.35
N ILE A 141 -8.28 4.45 -8.63
CA ILE A 141 -8.40 4.57 -7.16
C ILE A 141 -9.58 5.48 -6.83
N LEU A 142 -9.71 6.64 -7.50
CA LEU A 142 -10.85 7.54 -7.31
C LEU A 142 -12.17 6.82 -7.57
N LYS A 143 -12.29 6.15 -8.72
CA LYS A 143 -13.49 5.37 -9.04
C LYS A 143 -13.83 4.36 -7.95
N LYS A 144 -12.82 3.65 -7.43
CA LYS A 144 -13.05 2.66 -6.35
C LYS A 144 -13.47 3.30 -5.04
N MET A 145 -12.94 4.50 -4.71
CA MET A 145 -13.39 5.28 -3.56
C MET A 145 -14.87 5.65 -3.67
N ASP A 146 -15.32 6.10 -4.84
CA ASP A 146 -16.71 6.46 -5.09
C ASP A 146 -17.62 5.22 -5.01
N GLU A 147 -17.25 4.11 -5.64
CA GLU A 147 -17.98 2.84 -5.54
C GLU A 147 -18.13 2.35 -4.08
N LEU A 148 -17.11 2.55 -3.24
CA LEU A 148 -17.19 2.19 -1.81
C LEU A 148 -18.25 3.02 -1.11
N VAL A 149 -18.25 4.34 -1.29
CA VAL A 149 -19.25 5.23 -0.68
C VAL A 149 -20.66 4.90 -1.16
N ASP A 150 -20.86 4.67 -2.46
CA ASP A 150 -22.15 4.32 -3.06
C ASP A 150 -22.71 3.00 -2.51
N THR A 151 -21.84 2.09 -2.07
CA THR A 151 -22.21 0.80 -1.47
C THR A 151 -22.22 0.79 0.06
N GLY A 152 -22.06 1.96 0.69
CA GLY A 152 -22.07 2.13 2.15
C GLY A 152 -20.75 1.78 2.84
N GLY A 153 -19.66 1.65 2.09
CA GLY A 153 -18.30 1.46 2.60
C GLY A 153 -17.59 2.79 2.87
N TYR A 154 -16.34 2.70 3.28
CA TYR A 154 -15.50 3.84 3.65
C TYR A 154 -14.22 3.89 2.83
N TRP A 155 -13.63 5.08 2.68
CA TRP A 155 -12.32 5.21 2.03
C TRP A 155 -11.22 4.42 2.74
N SER A 156 -11.33 4.23 4.06
CA SER A 156 -10.43 3.38 4.85
C SER A 156 -10.43 1.90 4.46
N ASP A 157 -11.42 1.44 3.69
CA ASP A 157 -11.46 0.07 3.15
C ASP A 157 -10.48 -0.12 1.98
N LEU A 158 -9.96 0.98 1.43
CA LEU A 158 -8.98 1.01 0.34
C LEU A 158 -7.71 1.78 0.72
N LEU A 159 -7.89 3.01 1.26
CA LEU A 159 -6.79 3.92 1.59
C LEU A 159 -6.25 3.66 2.98
N THR A 160 -4.95 3.80 3.16
CA THR A 160 -4.26 3.50 4.41
C THR A 160 -4.04 4.72 5.29
N GLY A 161 -3.80 4.50 6.60
CA GLY A 161 -3.18 5.48 7.47
C GLY A 161 -4.10 6.15 8.51
N GLY A 162 -5.09 5.44 9.09
CA GLY A 162 -5.98 6.07 10.08
C GLY A 162 -6.57 7.37 9.51
N VAL A 163 -6.62 8.50 10.27
CA VAL A 163 -7.13 9.79 9.77
C VAL A 163 -6.48 10.26 8.47
N PRO A 164 -5.17 10.09 8.21
CA PRO A 164 -4.56 10.38 6.92
C PRO A 164 -5.20 9.75 5.69
N HIS A 165 -6.02 8.70 5.79
CA HIS A 165 -6.78 8.19 4.64
C HIS A 165 -7.72 9.24 4.04
N LEU A 166 -8.29 10.12 4.88
CA LEU A 166 -9.14 11.24 4.43
C LEU A 166 -8.33 12.24 3.59
N PHE A 167 -7.09 12.53 4.03
CA PHE A 167 -6.19 13.43 3.30
C PHE A 167 -5.83 12.85 1.93
N LYS A 168 -5.47 11.58 1.89
CA LYS A 168 -5.17 10.86 0.65
C LYS A 168 -6.36 10.89 -0.31
N GLY A 169 -7.57 10.67 0.19
CA GLY A 169 -8.79 10.73 -0.61
C GLY A 169 -9.00 12.09 -1.27
N LEU A 170 -8.83 13.19 -0.54
CA LEU A 170 -8.93 14.55 -1.08
C LEU A 170 -7.81 14.86 -2.07
N ILE A 171 -6.58 14.42 -1.82
CA ILE A 171 -5.45 14.59 -2.74
C ILE A 171 -5.73 13.85 -4.05
N ILE A 172 -6.18 12.61 -3.98
CA ILE A 172 -6.52 11.80 -5.16
C ILE A 172 -7.62 12.48 -5.98
N SER A 173 -8.70 12.92 -5.32
CA SER A 173 -9.80 13.65 -5.96
C SER A 173 -9.31 14.91 -6.67
N LYS A 174 -8.46 15.70 -6.02
CA LYS A 174 -7.86 16.91 -6.61
C LYS A 174 -6.97 16.61 -7.81
N LEU A 175 -6.07 15.63 -7.69
CA LEU A 175 -5.15 15.23 -8.77
C LEU A 175 -5.89 14.66 -9.98
N CYS A 176 -7.08 14.08 -9.78
CA CYS A 176 -7.92 13.56 -10.84
C CYS A 176 -8.87 14.59 -11.46
N ASN A 177 -8.87 15.85 -11.03
CA ASN A 177 -9.83 16.86 -11.44
C ASN A 177 -11.30 16.42 -11.25
N ASP A 178 -11.57 15.78 -10.13
CA ASP A 178 -12.86 15.21 -9.81
C ASP A 178 -13.96 16.28 -9.71
N PRO A 179 -15.04 16.21 -10.49
CA PRO A 179 -16.15 17.15 -10.41
C PRO A 179 -16.82 17.19 -9.04
N ASN A 180 -16.72 16.10 -8.26
CA ASN A 180 -17.29 15.98 -6.91
C ASN A 180 -16.30 16.40 -5.79
N PHE A 181 -15.15 16.99 -6.13
CA PHE A 181 -14.10 17.35 -5.17
C PHE A 181 -14.65 18.18 -4.00
N TYR A 182 -15.47 19.20 -4.26
CA TYR A 182 -16.04 20.05 -3.20
C TYR A 182 -17.01 19.28 -2.29
N ASN A 183 -17.79 18.35 -2.80
CA ASN A 183 -18.65 17.50 -1.99
C ASN A 183 -17.83 16.60 -1.07
N LYS A 184 -16.67 16.13 -1.53
CA LYS A 184 -15.70 15.35 -0.71
C LYS A 184 -15.06 16.20 0.38
N ILE A 185 -14.76 17.47 0.12
CA ILE A 185 -14.34 18.42 1.17
C ILE A 185 -15.41 18.54 2.26
N ILE A 186 -16.68 18.79 1.88
CA ILE A 186 -17.81 18.88 2.83
C ILE A 186 -17.95 17.59 3.62
N PHE A 187 -17.81 16.45 2.98
CA PHE A 187 -17.86 15.14 3.66
C PHE A 187 -16.77 15.03 4.74
N VAL A 188 -15.52 15.43 4.44
CA VAL A 188 -14.42 15.38 5.40
C VAL A 188 -14.60 16.45 6.49
N ASP A 189 -15.08 17.67 6.16
CA ASP A 189 -15.42 18.70 7.16
C ASP A 189 -16.45 18.17 8.19
N ASN A 190 -17.47 17.42 7.73
CA ASN A 190 -18.44 16.82 8.62
C ASN A 190 -17.83 15.75 9.54
N ILE A 191 -16.90 14.95 9.05
CA ILE A 191 -16.18 13.97 9.90
C ILE A 191 -15.39 14.72 10.99
N PHE A 192 -14.67 15.78 10.64
CA PHE A 192 -13.93 16.59 11.63
C PHE A 192 -14.83 17.31 12.63
N ALA A 193 -16.08 17.57 12.29
CA ALA A 193 -17.07 18.18 13.19
C ALA A 193 -17.73 17.18 14.17
N THR A 194 -17.74 15.88 13.82
CA THR A 194 -18.49 14.84 14.55
C THR A 194 -17.59 13.85 15.29
N GLU A 195 -16.38 13.61 14.80
CA GLU A 195 -15.44 12.64 15.35
C GLU A 195 -14.37 13.30 16.22
N ASP A 196 -13.88 12.59 17.23
CA ASP A 196 -12.81 13.06 18.13
C ASP A 196 -11.43 12.87 17.47
N ILE A 197 -11.18 13.65 16.43
CA ILE A 197 -9.93 13.67 15.65
C ILE A 197 -9.33 15.08 15.58
N SER A 198 -9.65 15.92 16.55
CA SER A 198 -9.23 17.33 16.61
C SER A 198 -7.72 17.54 16.55
N GLU A 199 -6.90 16.58 16.99
CA GLU A 199 -5.45 16.61 16.88
C GLU A 199 -4.94 16.68 15.42
N TYR A 200 -5.74 16.22 14.46
CA TYR A 200 -5.42 16.27 13.03
C TYR A 200 -5.91 17.54 12.34
N LEU A 201 -6.69 18.38 13.01
CA LEU A 201 -7.26 19.61 12.42
C LEU A 201 -6.19 20.56 11.86
N PRO A 202 -5.06 20.83 12.55
CA PRO A 202 -4.02 21.68 11.98
C PRO A 202 -3.43 21.17 10.67
N TYR A 203 -3.33 19.85 10.51
CA TYR A 203 -2.84 19.21 9.28
C TYR A 203 -3.89 19.26 8.19
N TYR A 204 -5.16 19.11 8.55
CA TYR A 204 -6.27 19.23 7.61
C TYR A 204 -6.39 20.65 7.03
N GLU A 205 -6.29 21.69 7.88
CA GLU A 205 -6.29 23.09 7.40
C GLU A 205 -5.11 23.37 6.46
N LYS A 206 -3.94 22.86 6.80
CA LYS A 206 -2.74 22.94 5.97
C LYS A 206 -2.94 22.23 4.61
N LEU A 207 -3.63 21.07 4.63
CA LEU A 207 -3.99 20.37 3.40
C LEU A 207 -4.93 21.20 2.54
N LYS A 208 -6.01 21.75 3.09
CA LYS A 208 -6.96 22.59 2.34
C LYS A 208 -6.26 23.77 1.64
N GLU A 209 -5.33 24.41 2.33
CA GLU A 209 -4.52 25.48 1.73
C GLU A 209 -3.61 24.95 0.61
N ARG A 210 -2.92 23.83 0.85
CA ARG A 210 -2.05 23.21 -0.17
C ARG A 210 -2.81 22.82 -1.42
N LEU A 211 -4.02 22.26 -1.28
CA LEU A 211 -4.84 21.81 -2.41
C LEU A 211 -5.30 22.95 -3.34
N LYS A 212 -5.28 24.21 -2.90
CA LYS A 212 -5.56 25.37 -3.79
C LYS A 212 -4.53 25.51 -4.89
N SER A 213 -3.28 25.11 -4.64
CA SER A 213 -2.14 25.22 -5.57
C SER A 213 -1.79 23.90 -6.26
N VAL A 214 -2.49 22.81 -5.95
CA VAL A 214 -2.29 21.52 -6.62
C VAL A 214 -2.99 21.52 -7.96
N GLU A 215 -2.22 21.36 -9.04
CA GLU A 215 -2.76 21.20 -10.38
C GLU A 215 -3.16 19.75 -10.63
N PRO A 216 -4.31 19.51 -11.28
CA PRO A 216 -4.69 18.18 -11.70
C PRO A 216 -3.71 17.59 -12.71
N ILE A 217 -3.51 16.28 -12.61
CA ILE A 217 -2.68 15.50 -13.57
C ILE A 217 -3.53 14.58 -14.44
N TYR A 218 -4.79 14.39 -14.07
CA TYR A 218 -5.80 13.66 -14.84
C TYR A 218 -7.08 14.51 -14.97
N ASN A 219 -7.88 14.22 -16.00
CA ASN A 219 -9.21 14.77 -16.18
C ASN A 219 -10.21 13.61 -16.28
N VAL A 220 -11.02 13.43 -15.27
CA VAL A 220 -12.06 12.39 -15.19
C VAL A 220 -13.45 12.95 -15.34
#